data_290a7dff9ae20b005fe66b2c23438f3c
#
_entry.id   290a7dff9ae20b005fe66b2c23438f3c
#
_cell.length_a   1.000
_cell.length_b   1.000
_cell.length_c   1.000
_cell.angle_alpha   90.00
_cell.angle_beta   90.00
_cell.angle_gamma   90.00
#
_symmetry.space_group_name_H-M   'P 1'
#
loop_
_entity.id
_entity.type
_entity.pdbx_description
1 polymer ?
#
loop_
_entity_poly.entity_id
_entity_poly.type
_entity_poly.pdbx_seq_one_letter_code
_entity_poly.pdbx_strand_id
1 'polypeptide(L)'
;MKSLKPETGKPALWAGIIAAAVLSVAGVTSLAIAAEDTAEHASTSAGDANHVAINPPEDGSITPEQGLEAWGRVYQVTSHPRCANCHVGEDNVPMWSGPSYGKTQPHGMNINAGNSRMGAEAVLCMTCHVTSKDTNTEPNHAPRYGIPWSLAPVKFQWFGKSSKEICEQLKDPERNGGRAGYLEIAEHLQHDASRNGPVFWGWHPGGNREPAPFTIQDHVNDILAWGVAGMPCPTE
;
A
#
# COMPACT_ATOMS: atom_id res chain seq x y z
N MET A 1 52.62 -25.42 -4.46
CA MET A 1 52.71 -25.97 -3.13
C MET A 1 53.46 -25.01 -2.22
N LYS A 2 52.79 -24.20 -1.41
CA LYS A 2 53.37 -23.53 -0.21
C LYS A 2 52.30 -23.50 0.85
N SER A 3 52.52 -24.24 1.88
CA SER A 3 51.75 -24.38 3.09
C SER A 3 51.88 -23.13 3.95
N LEU A 4 50.79 -22.58 4.46
CA LEU A 4 50.80 -21.58 5.52
C LEU A 4 50.04 -22.17 6.75
N LYS A 5 50.74 -22.20 7.88
CA LYS A 5 50.32 -22.65 9.17
C LYS A 5 49.39 -21.64 9.86
N PRO A 6 48.48 -22.06 10.73
CA PRO A 6 47.68 -21.17 11.56
C PRO A 6 48.42 -20.75 12.82
N GLU A 7 48.35 -19.45 13.13
CA GLU A 7 48.82 -18.92 14.43
C GLU A 7 47.69 -18.93 15.49
N THR A 8 48.01 -19.48 16.63
CA THR A 8 47.19 -19.54 17.82
C THR A 8 47.44 -18.31 18.70
N GLY A 9 46.44 -17.44 18.86
CA GLY A 9 46.46 -16.33 19.84
C GLY A 9 45.67 -16.69 21.08
N LYS A 10 46.28 -16.56 22.24
CA LYS A 10 45.77 -16.86 23.59
C LYS A 10 44.82 -15.79 24.11
N PRO A 11 43.85 -16.12 24.99
CA PRO A 11 42.98 -15.15 25.63
C PRO A 11 43.62 -14.46 26.83
N ALA A 12 43.43 -13.15 26.95
CA ALA A 12 43.79 -12.37 28.12
C ALA A 12 42.57 -12.27 29.06
N LEU A 13 42.74 -12.84 30.24
CA LEU A 13 41.86 -12.62 31.40
C LEU A 13 42.12 -11.22 31.97
N TRP A 14 41.07 -10.45 32.17
CA TRP A 14 41.10 -9.30 33.07
C TRP A 14 40.04 -9.51 34.17
N ALA A 15 40.55 -9.72 35.38
CA ALA A 15 39.82 -9.68 36.64
C ALA A 15 40.04 -8.30 37.27
N GLY A 16 39.01 -7.70 37.81
CA GLY A 16 39.13 -6.40 38.53
C GLY A 16 37.80 -5.91 39.08
N ILE A 17 37.50 -6.38 40.24
CA ILE A 17 37.29 -5.68 41.55
C ILE A 17 35.96 -4.90 41.67
N ILE A 18 35.16 -5.44 42.60
CA ILE A 18 33.97 -4.91 43.24
C ILE A 18 34.31 -3.70 44.11
N ALA A 19 33.54 -2.62 44.03
CA ALA A 19 33.44 -1.67 45.14
C ALA A 19 31.97 -1.28 45.33
N ALA A 20 31.39 -1.76 46.41
CA ALA A 20 30.10 -1.36 46.93
C ALA A 20 30.19 0.03 47.59
N ALA A 21 29.31 0.95 47.21
CA ALA A 21 29.03 2.14 47.99
C ALA A 21 27.52 2.25 48.19
N VAL A 22 27.08 1.99 49.40
CA VAL A 22 25.75 2.27 49.93
C VAL A 22 25.70 3.73 50.31
N LEU A 23 24.80 4.50 49.69
CA LEU A 23 24.41 5.82 50.19
C LEU A 23 22.89 5.93 50.18
N SER A 24 22.35 5.82 51.39
CA SER A 24 20.96 6.11 51.71
C SER A 24 20.74 7.63 51.70
N VAL A 25 19.81 8.13 50.89
CA VAL A 25 19.21 9.46 51.13
C VAL A 25 17.70 9.34 51.00
N ALA A 26 17.06 9.70 52.09
CA ALA A 26 15.62 9.70 52.27
C ALA A 26 14.92 10.85 51.50
N GLY A 27 13.76 10.53 50.94
CA GLY A 27 12.56 11.37 50.95
C GLY A 27 12.55 12.64 50.09
N VAL A 28 11.72 12.61 49.07
CA VAL A 28 10.62 13.57 48.89
C VAL A 28 9.66 12.94 47.88
N THR A 29 8.45 12.61 48.30
CA THR A 29 7.34 12.20 47.46
C THR A 29 6.77 13.43 46.75
N SER A 30 7.05 13.59 45.44
CA SER A 30 6.27 14.47 44.58
C SER A 30 5.36 13.58 43.73
N LEU A 31 4.05 13.63 44.03
CA LEU A 31 3.02 13.07 43.15
C LEU A 31 2.99 13.91 41.87
N ALA A 32 3.63 13.44 40.82
CA ALA A 32 3.38 13.87 39.47
C ALA A 32 2.31 12.96 38.89
N ILE A 33 1.09 13.47 38.75
CA ILE A 33 0.02 12.82 37.98
C ILE A 33 0.49 12.93 36.51
N ALA A 34 1.08 11.87 36.00
CA ALA A 34 1.27 11.70 34.57
C ALA A 34 -0.11 11.33 33.99
N ALA A 35 -0.66 12.22 33.21
CA ALA A 35 -1.77 11.88 32.31
C ALA A 35 -1.18 10.87 31.29
N GLU A 36 -1.51 9.61 31.45
CA GLU A 36 -1.30 8.60 30.44
C GLU A 36 -2.28 8.88 29.30
N ASP A 37 -1.76 9.48 28.24
CA ASP A 37 -2.40 9.54 26.94
C ASP A 37 -2.35 8.13 26.37
N THR A 38 -3.33 7.32 26.73
CA THR A 38 -3.52 5.98 26.14
C THR A 38 -4.02 6.18 24.72
N ALA A 39 -3.09 6.35 23.77
CA ALA A 39 -3.37 6.07 22.38
C ALA A 39 -3.68 4.58 22.27
N GLU A 40 -4.97 4.26 22.37
CA GLU A 40 -5.51 2.93 22.12
C GLU A 40 -5.29 2.57 20.66
N HIS A 41 -4.13 1.99 20.36
CA HIS A 41 -3.91 1.29 19.11
C HIS A 41 -4.85 0.08 19.12
N ALA A 42 -6.03 0.26 18.54
CA ALA A 42 -6.93 -0.84 18.26
C ALA A 42 -6.19 -1.87 17.41
N SER A 43 -5.72 -2.91 18.07
CA SER A 43 -5.23 -4.13 17.41
C SER A 43 -6.44 -4.77 16.73
N THR A 44 -6.67 -4.46 15.45
CA THR A 44 -7.61 -5.19 14.61
C THR A 44 -7.07 -6.61 14.44
N SER A 45 -7.85 -7.58 14.89
CA SER A 45 -7.54 -9.00 14.73
C SER A 45 -7.41 -9.35 13.24
N ALA A 46 -6.54 -10.28 12.91
CA ALA A 46 -6.25 -10.72 11.52
C ALA A 46 -7.49 -11.25 10.74
N GLY A 47 -8.66 -11.32 11.37
CA GLY A 47 -9.93 -11.72 10.75
C GLY A 47 -10.66 -10.58 10.02
N ASP A 48 -10.31 -9.30 10.31
CA ASP A 48 -11.05 -8.14 9.80
C ASP A 48 -10.33 -7.40 8.64
N ALA A 49 -9.12 -7.79 8.31
CA ALA A 49 -8.31 -7.07 7.32
C ALA A 49 -8.97 -6.98 5.93
N ASN A 50 -9.82 -7.94 5.57
CA ASN A 50 -10.53 -7.98 4.27
C ASN A 50 -11.94 -7.38 4.35
N HIS A 51 -12.36 -6.91 5.52
CA HIS A 51 -13.66 -6.27 5.68
C HIS A 51 -13.53 -4.76 5.51
N VAL A 52 -14.09 -4.25 4.43
CA VAL A 52 -14.17 -2.81 4.14
C VAL A 52 -15.61 -2.35 4.31
N ALA A 53 -15.83 -1.35 5.15
CA ALA A 53 -17.16 -0.77 5.40
C ALA A 53 -17.41 0.42 4.45
N ILE A 54 -18.64 0.55 3.96
CA ILE A 54 -19.09 1.68 3.15
C ILE A 54 -20.12 2.46 3.96
N ASN A 55 -19.69 3.55 4.58
CA ASN A 55 -20.51 4.42 5.41
C ASN A 55 -20.35 5.87 4.93
N PRO A 56 -21.05 6.30 3.89
CA PRO A 56 -20.95 7.67 3.40
C PRO A 56 -21.38 8.66 4.47
N PRO A 57 -20.70 9.82 4.59
CA PRO A 57 -21.18 10.94 5.38
C PRO A 57 -22.59 11.38 4.94
N GLU A 58 -23.28 12.13 5.80
CA GLU A 58 -24.58 12.70 5.44
C GLU A 58 -24.43 13.70 4.27
N ASP A 59 -25.41 13.74 3.38
CA ASP A 59 -25.43 14.67 2.26
C ASP A 59 -25.29 16.12 2.74
N GLY A 60 -24.39 16.87 2.10
CA GLY A 60 -24.11 18.26 2.47
C GLY A 60 -23.28 18.44 3.74
N SER A 61 -22.83 17.38 4.41
CA SER A 61 -21.96 17.47 5.60
C SER A 61 -20.49 17.77 5.27
N ILE A 62 -20.07 17.56 4.03
CA ILE A 62 -18.70 17.76 3.55
C ILE A 62 -18.67 18.93 2.58
N THR A 63 -17.85 19.95 2.87
CA THR A 63 -17.68 21.08 1.96
C THR A 63 -16.82 20.70 0.73
N PRO A 64 -16.90 21.47 -0.38
CA PRO A 64 -16.01 21.24 -1.53
C PRO A 64 -14.52 21.31 -1.17
N GLU A 65 -14.11 22.16 -0.24
CA GLU A 65 -12.73 22.26 0.22
C GLU A 65 -12.29 21.00 0.97
N GLN A 66 -13.14 20.48 1.86
CA GLN A 66 -12.91 19.21 2.55
C GLN A 66 -12.88 18.03 1.56
N GLY A 67 -13.72 18.09 0.52
CA GLY A 67 -13.68 17.14 -0.57
C GLY A 67 -12.37 17.16 -1.35
N LEU A 68 -11.79 18.34 -1.59
CA LEU A 68 -10.46 18.47 -2.21
C LEU A 68 -9.34 17.93 -1.29
N GLU A 69 -9.44 18.11 0.02
CA GLU A 69 -8.50 17.52 0.98
C GLU A 69 -8.57 15.99 0.96
N ALA A 70 -9.79 15.43 0.95
CA ALA A 70 -10.00 14.00 0.81
C ALA A 70 -9.45 13.49 -0.53
N TRP A 71 -9.71 14.21 -1.63
CA TRP A 71 -9.11 13.91 -2.93
C TRP A 71 -7.59 13.91 -2.88
N GLY A 72 -6.97 14.83 -2.18
CA GLY A 72 -5.51 14.88 -2.02
C GLY A 72 -4.94 13.56 -1.45
N ARG A 73 -5.64 12.92 -0.50
CA ARG A 73 -5.26 11.61 0.03
C ARG A 73 -5.59 10.48 -0.95
N VAL A 74 -6.72 10.56 -1.65
CA VAL A 74 -7.04 9.62 -2.75
C VAL A 74 -5.94 9.64 -3.80
N TYR A 75 -5.46 10.82 -4.21
CA TYR A 75 -4.38 10.95 -5.17
C TYR A 75 -3.05 10.38 -4.68
N GLN A 76 -2.71 10.53 -3.41
CA GLN A 76 -1.51 9.91 -2.83
C GLN A 76 -1.53 8.39 -2.99
N VAL A 77 -2.70 7.76 -2.90
CA VAL A 77 -2.86 6.32 -3.12
C VAL A 77 -2.81 5.98 -4.62
N THR A 78 -3.61 6.66 -5.45
CA THR A 78 -3.71 6.33 -6.88
C THR A 78 -2.41 6.57 -7.64
N SER A 79 -1.64 7.59 -7.28
CA SER A 79 -0.31 7.87 -7.84
C SER A 79 0.81 7.01 -7.24
N HIS A 80 0.52 6.29 -6.15
CA HIS A 80 1.51 5.47 -5.47
C HIS A 80 1.94 4.28 -6.33
N PRO A 81 3.23 3.85 -6.29
CA PRO A 81 3.72 2.73 -7.09
C PRO A 81 2.93 1.43 -6.93
N ARG A 82 2.32 1.17 -5.77
CA ARG A 82 1.48 -0.03 -5.56
C ARG A 82 0.21 -0.04 -6.41
N CYS A 83 -0.22 1.12 -6.89
CA CYS A 83 -1.39 1.30 -7.76
C CYS A 83 -0.95 1.67 -9.18
N ALA A 84 -0.20 2.77 -9.33
CA ALA A 84 0.16 3.33 -10.63
C ALA A 84 0.99 2.36 -11.51
N ASN A 85 1.81 1.48 -10.92
CA ASN A 85 2.64 0.54 -11.69
C ASN A 85 1.83 -0.48 -12.51
N CYS A 86 0.58 -0.77 -12.12
CA CYS A 86 -0.33 -1.62 -12.88
C CYS A 86 -1.31 -0.81 -13.75
N HIS A 87 -1.51 0.47 -13.41
CA HIS A 87 -2.35 1.40 -14.15
C HIS A 87 -1.55 2.12 -15.24
N VAL A 88 -0.97 1.36 -16.18
CA VAL A 88 -0.14 1.85 -17.29
C VAL A 88 -0.93 2.00 -18.57
N GLY A 89 -0.38 2.77 -19.52
CA GLY A 89 -1.02 3.12 -20.79
C GLY A 89 -1.00 2.05 -21.87
N GLU A 90 -1.07 2.50 -23.12
CA GLU A 90 -1.20 1.70 -24.34
C GLU A 90 0.05 0.88 -24.67
N ASP A 91 1.20 1.25 -24.13
CA ASP A 91 2.43 0.47 -24.27
C ASP A 91 2.36 -0.90 -23.60
N ASN A 92 1.35 -1.12 -22.73
CA ASN A 92 1.12 -2.37 -22.01
C ASN A 92 2.33 -2.87 -21.20
N VAL A 93 3.25 -1.98 -20.84
CA VAL A 93 4.44 -2.31 -20.05
C VAL A 93 4.17 -2.05 -18.58
N PRO A 94 4.04 -3.10 -17.74
CA PRO A 94 3.91 -2.90 -16.30
C PRO A 94 5.17 -2.28 -15.73
N MET A 95 5.03 -1.47 -14.69
CA MET A 95 6.16 -0.87 -13.99
C MET A 95 6.48 -1.65 -12.71
N TRP A 96 7.71 -1.49 -12.22
CA TRP A 96 8.20 -2.12 -11.01
C TRP A 96 9.05 -1.15 -10.20
N SER A 97 8.84 -1.10 -8.89
CA SER A 97 9.53 -0.16 -7.99
C SER A 97 10.34 -0.86 -6.87
N GLY A 98 10.35 -2.19 -6.86
CA GLY A 98 11.00 -2.94 -5.78
C GLY A 98 10.21 -2.94 -4.46
N PRO A 99 10.81 -3.51 -3.40
CA PRO A 99 10.13 -3.63 -2.10
C PRO A 99 9.82 -2.29 -1.43
N SER A 100 10.75 -1.35 -1.47
CA SER A 100 10.70 -0.06 -0.74
C SER A 100 10.62 1.14 -1.68
N TYR A 101 9.83 1.03 -2.74
CA TYR A 101 9.56 2.10 -3.71
C TYR A 101 10.82 2.76 -4.28
N GLY A 102 11.87 2.00 -4.43
CA GLY A 102 13.07 2.43 -5.11
C GLY A 102 12.75 3.01 -6.50
N LYS A 103 13.74 3.24 -7.29
CA LYS A 103 13.56 3.80 -8.62
C LYS A 103 12.58 2.95 -9.46
N THR A 104 11.43 3.52 -9.83
CA THR A 104 10.47 2.89 -10.73
C THR A 104 11.08 2.67 -12.11
N GLN A 105 10.91 1.48 -12.65
CA GLN A 105 11.43 1.06 -13.94
C GLN A 105 10.47 0.08 -14.63
N PRO A 106 10.58 -0.12 -15.96
CA PRO A 106 9.81 -1.14 -16.64
C PRO A 106 10.04 -2.52 -16.04
N HIS A 107 9.02 -3.36 -16.06
CA HIS A 107 9.11 -4.74 -15.59
C HIS A 107 10.24 -5.47 -16.30
N GLY A 108 11.06 -6.23 -15.52
CA GLY A 108 12.16 -7.00 -16.06
C GLY A 108 11.73 -8.03 -17.12
N MET A 109 12.72 -8.62 -17.82
CA MET A 109 12.52 -9.66 -18.84
C MET A 109 11.71 -9.20 -20.07
N ASN A 110 11.65 -7.89 -20.32
CA ASN A 110 10.86 -7.30 -21.42
C ASN A 110 9.39 -7.73 -21.40
N ILE A 111 8.80 -7.90 -20.22
CA ILE A 111 7.40 -8.28 -20.07
C ILE A 111 6.51 -7.19 -20.66
N ASN A 112 5.63 -7.59 -21.53
CA ASN A 112 4.53 -6.79 -22.06
C ASN A 112 3.22 -7.54 -21.86
N ALA A 113 2.24 -6.89 -21.28
CA ALA A 113 0.96 -7.52 -20.95
C ALA A 113 0.05 -7.71 -22.18
N GLY A 114 0.39 -7.12 -23.31
CA GLY A 114 -0.39 -7.20 -24.53
C GLY A 114 -1.78 -6.57 -24.39
N ASN A 115 -2.57 -6.73 -25.45
CA ASN A 115 -3.96 -6.23 -25.47
C ASN A 115 -4.86 -6.96 -24.45
N SER A 116 -4.53 -8.18 -24.12
CA SER A 116 -5.21 -8.95 -23.06
C SER A 116 -5.03 -8.37 -21.67
N ARG A 117 -4.01 -7.53 -21.47
CA ARG A 117 -3.56 -7.01 -20.17
C ARG A 117 -3.13 -8.12 -19.19
N MET A 118 -3.00 -9.37 -19.68
CA MET A 118 -2.64 -10.56 -18.91
C MET A 118 -1.42 -11.30 -19.50
N GLY A 119 -0.81 -10.77 -20.56
CA GLY A 119 0.32 -11.38 -21.26
C GLY A 119 -0.07 -12.58 -22.13
N ALA A 120 -1.35 -12.73 -22.48
CA ALA A 120 -1.83 -13.88 -23.25
C ALA A 120 -1.16 -14.02 -24.64
N GLU A 121 -0.67 -12.90 -25.19
CA GLU A 121 0.00 -12.84 -26.50
C GLU A 121 1.45 -13.35 -26.47
N ALA A 122 2.06 -13.48 -25.30
CA ALA A 122 3.46 -13.85 -25.16
C ALA A 122 3.70 -14.77 -23.93
N VAL A 123 3.80 -14.17 -22.74
CA VAL A 123 3.99 -14.89 -21.47
C VAL A 123 2.89 -14.46 -20.50
N LEU A 124 2.01 -15.39 -20.16
CA LEU A 124 0.97 -15.12 -19.17
C LEU A 124 1.56 -14.63 -17.87
N CYS A 125 1.03 -13.54 -17.34
CA CYS A 125 1.43 -12.97 -16.05
C CYS A 125 1.40 -14.04 -14.94
N MET A 126 0.40 -14.92 -14.97
CA MET A 126 0.22 -16.02 -14.01
C MET A 126 1.32 -17.09 -14.07
N THR A 127 2.20 -17.08 -15.06
CA THR A 127 3.36 -18.00 -15.09
C THR A 127 4.28 -17.76 -13.90
N CYS A 128 4.44 -16.50 -13.48
CA CYS A 128 5.23 -16.10 -12.31
C CYS A 128 4.35 -15.60 -11.17
N HIS A 129 3.28 -14.87 -11.49
CA HIS A 129 2.32 -14.33 -10.52
C HIS A 129 1.18 -15.33 -10.28
N VAL A 130 1.46 -16.43 -9.62
CA VAL A 130 0.47 -17.46 -9.36
C VAL A 130 -0.70 -16.95 -8.53
N THR A 131 -1.91 -17.37 -8.86
CA THR A 131 -3.10 -17.06 -8.06
C THR A 131 -3.04 -17.80 -6.72
N SER A 132 -3.13 -17.06 -5.61
CA SER A 132 -3.13 -17.62 -4.27
C SER A 132 -3.78 -16.65 -3.29
N LYS A 133 -4.53 -17.20 -2.33
CA LYS A 133 -5.02 -16.44 -1.17
C LYS A 133 -4.01 -16.40 -0.03
N ASP A 134 -2.92 -17.16 -0.12
CA ASP A 134 -1.88 -17.17 0.88
C ASP A 134 -1.11 -15.86 0.88
N THR A 135 -0.65 -15.47 2.05
CA THR A 135 0.16 -14.28 2.24
C THR A 135 1.47 -14.34 1.45
N ASN A 136 1.88 -13.22 0.88
CA ASN A 136 3.17 -13.06 0.21
C ASN A 136 4.28 -12.91 1.26
N THR A 137 4.71 -14.01 1.89
CA THR A 137 5.69 -13.99 3.00
C THR A 137 7.13 -14.00 2.52
N GLU A 138 7.39 -14.57 1.34
CA GLU A 138 8.75 -14.72 0.83
C GLU A 138 9.26 -13.44 0.17
N PRO A 139 10.40 -12.91 0.61
CA PRO A 139 11.03 -11.77 -0.04
C PRO A 139 11.38 -12.07 -1.50
N ASN A 140 11.24 -11.07 -2.36
CA ASN A 140 11.63 -11.12 -3.77
C ASN A 140 10.90 -12.13 -4.67
N HIS A 141 9.91 -12.86 -4.17
CA HIS A 141 9.01 -13.63 -5.02
C HIS A 141 8.14 -12.69 -5.87
N ALA A 142 7.71 -13.16 -7.05
CA ALA A 142 6.68 -12.48 -7.81
C ALA A 142 5.42 -12.35 -6.94
N PRO A 143 4.86 -11.15 -6.77
CA PRO A 143 3.68 -10.97 -5.93
C PRO A 143 2.49 -11.76 -6.48
N ARG A 144 1.60 -12.17 -5.58
CA ARG A 144 0.40 -12.96 -5.89
C ARG A 144 -0.80 -12.46 -5.10
N TYR A 145 -1.98 -12.70 -5.63
CA TYR A 145 -3.26 -12.40 -4.99
C TYR A 145 -4.34 -13.42 -5.39
N GLY A 146 -5.54 -13.27 -4.88
CA GLY A 146 -6.58 -14.30 -4.91
C GLY A 146 -7.27 -14.55 -6.26
N ILE A 147 -6.97 -13.75 -7.29
CA ILE A 147 -7.54 -13.87 -8.64
C ILE A 147 -6.42 -13.85 -9.70
N PRO A 148 -6.68 -14.15 -10.97
CA PRO A 148 -5.68 -14.08 -12.03
C PRO A 148 -5.05 -12.68 -12.15
N TRP A 149 -3.73 -12.63 -12.26
CA TRP A 149 -2.97 -11.38 -12.37
C TRP A 149 -3.21 -10.71 -13.72
N SER A 150 -3.59 -9.43 -13.67
CA SER A 150 -3.80 -8.59 -14.85
C SER A 150 -3.48 -7.13 -14.55
N LEU A 151 -3.15 -6.37 -15.59
CA LEU A 151 -3.09 -4.91 -15.50
C LEU A 151 -4.50 -4.31 -15.53
N ALA A 152 -4.65 -3.11 -15.00
CA ALA A 152 -5.85 -2.32 -15.17
C ALA A 152 -6.10 -2.01 -16.67
N PRO A 153 -7.36 -1.81 -17.10
CA PRO A 153 -7.65 -1.39 -18.48
C PRO A 153 -6.87 -0.14 -18.89
N VAL A 154 -6.48 -0.03 -20.18
CA VAL A 154 -5.71 1.12 -20.70
C VAL A 154 -6.37 2.46 -20.38
N LYS A 155 -7.69 2.54 -20.52
CA LYS A 155 -8.45 3.76 -20.22
C LYS A 155 -8.33 4.20 -18.76
N PHE A 156 -7.87 3.33 -17.88
CA PHE A 156 -7.70 3.55 -16.45
C PHE A 156 -6.22 3.75 -16.09
N GLN A 157 -5.50 4.49 -16.92
CA GLN A 157 -4.09 4.81 -16.71
C GLN A 157 -3.91 5.87 -15.62
N TRP A 158 -3.02 5.59 -14.66
CA TRP A 158 -2.58 6.53 -13.61
C TRP A 158 -1.08 6.83 -13.67
N PHE A 159 -0.29 5.89 -14.17
CA PHE A 159 1.15 6.08 -14.28
C PHE A 159 1.47 7.30 -15.13
N GLY A 160 2.22 8.25 -14.53
CA GLY A 160 2.59 9.50 -15.17
C GLY A 160 1.46 10.54 -15.31
N LYS A 161 0.30 10.31 -14.66
CA LYS A 161 -0.85 11.23 -14.69
C LYS A 161 -0.84 12.19 -13.50
N SER A 162 -1.28 13.42 -13.76
CA SER A 162 -1.48 14.44 -12.73
C SER A 162 -2.70 14.14 -11.84
N SER A 163 -2.79 14.84 -10.72
CA SER A 163 -3.92 14.77 -9.80
C SER A 163 -5.25 15.09 -10.51
N LYS A 164 -5.25 16.15 -11.32
CA LYS A 164 -6.42 16.55 -12.12
C LYS A 164 -6.83 15.47 -13.11
N GLU A 165 -5.89 14.93 -13.89
CA GLU A 165 -6.19 13.90 -14.89
C GLU A 165 -6.79 12.64 -14.28
N ILE A 166 -6.29 12.19 -13.12
CA ILE A 166 -6.85 11.03 -12.41
C ILE A 166 -8.22 11.37 -11.83
N CYS A 167 -8.40 12.57 -11.27
CA CYS A 167 -9.68 13.01 -10.75
C CYS A 167 -10.77 13.01 -11.81
N GLU A 168 -10.51 13.65 -12.94
CA GLU A 168 -11.44 13.70 -14.05
C GLU A 168 -11.72 12.32 -14.65
N GLN A 169 -10.73 11.43 -14.63
CA GLN A 169 -10.89 10.05 -15.07
C GLN A 169 -11.84 9.28 -14.15
N LEU A 170 -11.69 9.41 -12.83
CA LEU A 170 -12.53 8.69 -11.85
C LEU A 170 -14.00 9.14 -11.90
N LYS A 171 -14.27 10.36 -12.37
CA LYS A 171 -15.63 10.89 -12.58
C LYS A 171 -16.28 10.39 -13.87
N ASP A 172 -15.51 9.86 -14.79
CA ASP A 172 -15.97 9.47 -16.12
C ASP A 172 -16.18 7.95 -16.20
N PRO A 173 -17.45 7.48 -16.27
CA PRO A 173 -17.74 6.05 -16.35
C PRO A 173 -17.09 5.34 -17.55
N GLU A 174 -16.83 6.03 -18.64
CA GLU A 174 -16.15 5.43 -19.79
C GLU A 174 -14.66 5.15 -19.53
N ARG A 175 -14.07 5.82 -18.52
CA ARG A 175 -12.66 5.74 -18.20
C ARG A 175 -12.36 5.17 -16.81
N ASN A 176 -13.40 4.89 -16.00
CA ASN A 176 -13.24 4.35 -14.64
C ASN A 176 -13.76 2.92 -14.49
N GLY A 177 -13.98 2.23 -15.60
CA GLY A 177 -14.48 0.84 -15.60
C GLY A 177 -16.01 0.74 -15.46
N GLY A 178 -16.75 1.76 -15.90
CA GLY A 178 -18.23 1.76 -15.93
C GLY A 178 -18.90 2.18 -14.64
N ARG A 179 -18.16 2.76 -13.69
CA ARG A 179 -18.70 3.15 -12.38
C ARG A 179 -19.37 4.51 -12.46
N ALA A 180 -20.66 4.56 -12.11
CA ALA A 180 -21.49 5.77 -12.24
C ALA A 180 -21.13 6.86 -11.21
N GLY A 181 -20.46 6.51 -10.12
CA GLY A 181 -20.10 7.48 -9.09
C GLY A 181 -19.23 6.89 -7.97
N TYR A 182 -19.00 7.70 -6.95
CA TYR A 182 -18.10 7.40 -5.84
C TYR A 182 -18.52 6.15 -5.03
N LEU A 183 -19.82 5.89 -4.90
CA LEU A 183 -20.31 4.70 -4.20
C LEU A 183 -19.87 3.42 -4.92
N GLU A 184 -20.03 3.35 -6.24
CA GLU A 184 -19.61 2.19 -7.03
C GLU A 184 -18.08 2.03 -7.05
N ILE A 185 -17.33 3.13 -6.91
CA ILE A 185 -15.88 3.08 -6.72
C ILE A 185 -15.55 2.45 -5.35
N ALA A 186 -16.23 2.87 -4.27
CA ALA A 186 -16.06 2.30 -2.94
C ALA A 186 -16.47 0.82 -2.90
N GLU A 187 -17.60 0.45 -3.51
CA GLU A 187 -18.07 -0.94 -3.65
C GLU A 187 -17.07 -1.82 -4.40
N HIS A 188 -16.41 -1.27 -5.41
CA HIS A 188 -15.34 -1.99 -6.12
C HIS A 188 -14.17 -2.34 -5.18
N LEU A 189 -13.74 -1.41 -4.34
CA LEU A 189 -12.68 -1.63 -3.36
C LEU A 189 -13.09 -2.69 -2.33
N GLN A 190 -14.32 -2.60 -1.81
CA GLN A 190 -14.88 -3.59 -0.89
C GLN A 190 -14.94 -5.00 -1.53
N HIS A 191 -15.44 -5.08 -2.76
CA HIS A 191 -15.53 -6.35 -3.50
C HIS A 191 -14.16 -6.95 -3.78
N ASP A 192 -13.19 -6.13 -4.18
CA ASP A 192 -11.82 -6.57 -4.43
C ASP A 192 -11.16 -7.10 -3.13
N ALA A 193 -11.33 -6.39 -2.02
CA ALA A 193 -10.82 -6.81 -0.71
C ALA A 193 -11.40 -8.17 -0.30
N SER A 194 -12.69 -8.40 -0.47
CA SER A 194 -13.35 -9.67 -0.14
C SER A 194 -12.80 -10.88 -0.91
N ARG A 195 -12.17 -10.63 -2.06
CA ARG A 195 -11.58 -11.64 -2.95
C ARG A 195 -10.07 -11.77 -2.84
N ASN A 196 -9.44 -10.96 -1.95
CA ASN A 196 -7.99 -10.80 -1.91
C ASN A 196 -7.42 -10.45 -3.30
N GLY A 197 -8.02 -9.44 -3.92
CA GLY A 197 -7.73 -9.04 -5.29
C GLY A 197 -6.53 -8.09 -5.41
N PRO A 198 -6.26 -7.58 -6.64
CA PRO A 198 -5.10 -6.74 -6.94
C PRO A 198 -5.11 -5.40 -6.21
N VAL A 199 -6.28 -4.81 -5.98
CA VAL A 199 -6.39 -3.53 -5.28
C VAL A 199 -6.07 -3.73 -3.80
N PHE A 200 -6.65 -4.73 -3.16
CA PHE A 200 -6.37 -5.10 -1.77
C PHE A 200 -4.89 -5.45 -1.56
N TRP A 201 -4.28 -6.12 -2.53
CA TRP A 201 -2.84 -6.42 -2.50
C TRP A 201 -1.99 -5.15 -2.32
N GLY A 202 -2.40 -4.01 -2.87
CA GLY A 202 -1.69 -2.75 -2.72
C GLY A 202 -1.43 -2.35 -1.26
N TRP A 203 -2.32 -2.71 -0.34
CA TRP A 203 -2.18 -2.49 1.10
C TRP A 203 -1.64 -3.70 1.86
N HIS A 204 -1.70 -4.88 1.27
CA HIS A 204 -1.26 -6.14 1.89
C HIS A 204 -0.27 -6.89 1.00
N PRO A 205 0.82 -6.22 0.53
CA PRO A 205 1.72 -6.82 -0.46
C PRO A 205 2.57 -7.96 0.10
N GLY A 206 2.70 -8.05 1.42
CA GLY A 206 3.43 -9.09 2.13
C GLY A 206 4.94 -9.12 1.88
N GLY A 207 5.62 -10.06 2.49
CA GLY A 207 7.08 -10.17 2.46
C GLY A 207 7.74 -8.93 3.08
N ASN A 208 8.71 -8.36 2.37
CA ASN A 208 9.40 -7.12 2.76
C ASN A 208 8.92 -5.90 1.94
N ARG A 209 7.72 -5.97 1.36
CA ARG A 209 7.18 -4.88 0.54
C ARG A 209 6.43 -3.88 1.40
N GLU A 210 6.72 -2.61 1.22
CA GLU A 210 5.94 -1.53 1.83
C GLU A 210 4.54 -1.45 1.22
N PRO A 211 3.49 -1.27 2.03
CA PRO A 211 2.12 -1.09 1.56
C PRO A 211 1.90 0.30 0.94
N ALA A 212 0.77 0.50 0.28
CA ALA A 212 0.27 1.82 -0.07
C ALA A 212 0.02 2.67 1.19
N PRO A 213 0.04 4.03 1.07
CA PRO A 213 -0.20 4.91 2.21
C PRO A 213 -1.63 4.76 2.76
N PHE A 214 -1.80 5.09 4.03
CA PHE A 214 -3.05 4.95 4.80
C PHE A 214 -3.51 3.49 4.89
N THR A 215 -4.74 3.26 5.34
CA THR A 215 -5.41 1.96 5.24
C THR A 215 -6.37 1.93 4.06
N ILE A 216 -6.78 0.75 3.61
CA ILE A 216 -7.82 0.63 2.58
C ILE A 216 -9.15 1.26 3.06
N GLN A 217 -9.45 1.15 4.36
CA GLN A 217 -10.64 1.77 4.94
C GLN A 217 -10.55 3.30 4.92
N ASP A 218 -9.39 3.88 5.23
CA ASP A 218 -9.19 5.33 5.12
C ASP A 218 -9.37 5.80 3.67
N HIS A 219 -8.83 5.04 2.72
CA HIS A 219 -8.98 5.35 1.30
C HIS A 219 -10.44 5.31 0.85
N VAL A 220 -11.22 4.33 1.32
CA VAL A 220 -12.67 4.28 1.06
C VAL A 220 -13.38 5.46 1.70
N ASN A 221 -13.06 5.79 2.95
CA ASN A 221 -13.64 6.96 3.63
C ASN A 221 -13.34 8.27 2.89
N ASP A 222 -12.13 8.42 2.35
CA ASP A 222 -11.74 9.58 1.54
C ASP A 222 -12.51 9.64 0.21
N ILE A 223 -12.73 8.52 -0.46
CA ILE A 223 -13.56 8.44 -1.68
C ILE A 223 -15.01 8.84 -1.36
N LEU A 224 -15.55 8.37 -0.22
CA LEU A 224 -16.91 8.72 0.21
C LEU A 224 -17.02 10.21 0.55
N ALA A 225 -16.06 10.78 1.28
CA ALA A 225 -16.04 12.21 1.60
C ALA A 225 -15.90 13.08 0.34
N TRP A 226 -14.99 12.71 -0.57
CA TRP A 226 -14.85 13.36 -1.87
C TRP A 226 -16.15 13.30 -2.69
N GLY A 227 -16.82 12.14 -2.63
CA GLY A 227 -18.08 11.90 -3.32
C GLY A 227 -19.21 12.80 -2.82
N VAL A 228 -19.44 12.82 -1.49
CA VAL A 228 -20.48 13.65 -0.85
C VAL A 228 -20.23 15.14 -1.07
N ALA A 229 -18.97 15.57 -1.18
CA ALA A 229 -18.59 16.94 -1.54
C ALA A 229 -18.86 17.30 -3.02
N GLY A 230 -19.43 16.40 -3.82
CA GLY A 230 -19.68 16.61 -5.24
C GLY A 230 -18.50 16.29 -6.16
N MET A 231 -17.55 15.51 -5.70
CA MET A 231 -16.35 15.08 -6.43
C MET A 231 -15.54 16.24 -7.03
N PRO A 232 -15.12 17.24 -6.23
CA PRO A 232 -14.32 18.36 -6.73
C PRO A 232 -12.95 17.88 -7.21
N CYS A 233 -12.47 18.41 -8.33
CA CYS A 233 -11.13 18.16 -8.85
C CYS A 233 -10.23 19.39 -8.71
N PRO A 234 -8.90 19.20 -8.50
CA PRO A 234 -7.98 20.32 -8.48
C PRO A 234 -7.91 21.00 -9.86
N THR A 235 -7.52 22.26 -9.86
CA THR A 235 -7.41 23.05 -11.12
C THR A 235 -6.14 22.74 -11.91
N GLU A 236 -5.12 22.19 -11.25
CA GLU A 236 -3.81 21.79 -11.81
C GLU A 236 -3.43 20.36 -11.43
#